data_cf314e4b901a3b1feda9d238d64d9612
#
_entry.id   cf314e4b901a3b1feda9d238d64d9612
#
_cell.length_a   1.000
_cell.length_b   1.000
_cell.length_c   1.000
_cell.angle_alpha   90.00
_cell.angle_beta   90.00
_cell.angle_gamma   90.00
#
_symmetry.space_group_name_H-M   'P 1'
#
loop_
_entity.id
_entity.type
_entity.pdbx_description
1 polymer ?
#
loop_
_entity_poly.entity_id
_entity_poly.type
_entity_poly.pdbx_seq_one_letter_code
_entity_poly.pdbx_strand_id
1 'polypeptide(L)'
;MAGNSRITEKFEYKTNILTSYDGHEQRIKTRQIPRHSLSYDYDAMTTFQAQWLKGMTRIRQTDKYYIPMWHKVVYLNEDFVEHGKALYINTDYMYNLEGCEWIEVFVRDDPLQTGINLVRRVDHFTNNAIILKKQIDRPMYKANCWIYPLIECSIAPQDNLQYVFANGAGLTMNFEDLLNEPRIHVPNNYRYEYDEGYYWWQLRDSIVKKEKLTTEYLKTKYPTLYKEAINKGLNPEDYIMKSFGGKKVYRDWEHFNRYNLPSTYNGYEILWHEPWWIDDDASSLSIEKNTNRLDNETGNFVYDLKNSNSYDTIAFETYMGNVKMVNNMIKFFNRMGGMFRAFYCPTWVNDFTPKWGIQFGKNTIYTELTVTYKMYATNTRKKSIVVFTKDYQSYIFDVAAYATEEIDGKWYGKIVLAKNSNITIPVERIEMISYLDLVRFSDDALTLNYEANDVANVTLSMKEVDDIN
;
A
#
# COMPACT_ATOMS: atom_id res chain seq x y z
N MET A 1 24.36 13.53 8.42
CA MET A 1 23.81 12.41 9.19
C MET A 1 24.90 11.38 9.39
N ALA A 2 25.05 10.84 10.60
CA ALA A 2 25.85 9.65 10.82
C ALA A 2 25.16 8.47 10.10
N GLY A 3 25.92 7.66 9.40
CA GLY A 3 25.48 6.78 8.33
C GLY A 3 24.66 5.53 8.68
N ASN A 4 23.87 5.50 9.78
CA ASN A 4 23.02 4.36 10.15
C ASN A 4 21.74 4.79 10.87
N SER A 5 21.25 6.00 10.65
CA SER A 5 19.99 6.44 11.26
C SER A 5 18.83 5.69 10.63
N ARG A 6 18.14 4.85 11.38
CA ARG A 6 16.87 4.25 10.96
C ARG A 6 15.77 5.29 11.09
N ILE A 7 14.93 5.38 10.10
CA ILE A 7 13.75 6.24 10.10
C ILE A 7 12.53 5.36 10.00
N THR A 8 11.60 5.56 10.92
CA THR A 8 10.31 4.88 10.88
C THR A 8 9.21 5.93 10.73
N GLU A 9 8.35 5.74 9.75
CA GLU A 9 7.17 6.56 9.51
C GLU A 9 5.92 5.73 9.75
N LYS A 10 4.98 6.25 10.56
CA LYS A 10 3.76 5.54 10.93
C LYS A 10 2.53 6.37 10.62
N PHE A 11 1.57 5.76 9.93
CA PHE A 11 0.22 6.28 9.70
C PHE A 11 -0.78 5.44 10.49
N GLU A 12 -1.65 6.08 11.28
CA GLU A 12 -2.57 5.38 12.17
C GLU A 12 -4.00 5.92 12.05
N TYR A 13 -4.91 5.08 11.57
CA TYR A 13 -6.35 5.31 11.63
C TYR A 13 -6.94 4.88 12.98
N LYS A 14 -8.24 4.92 13.10
CA LYS A 14 -8.95 4.34 14.23
C LYS A 14 -10.31 3.85 13.75
N THR A 15 -10.48 2.53 13.79
CA THR A 15 -11.69 1.83 13.37
C THR A 15 -12.26 1.04 14.56
N ASN A 16 -13.53 1.24 14.84
CA ASN A 16 -14.24 0.40 15.80
C ASN A 16 -14.89 -0.77 15.04
N ILE A 17 -14.63 -1.99 15.48
CA ILE A 17 -15.17 -3.21 14.90
C ILE A 17 -16.12 -3.83 15.89
N LEU A 18 -17.38 -4.00 15.47
CA LEU A 18 -18.40 -4.73 16.21
C LEU A 18 -18.58 -6.06 15.50
N THR A 19 -18.23 -7.15 16.17
CA THR A 19 -18.38 -8.51 15.63
C THR A 19 -19.61 -9.16 16.22
N SER A 20 -20.51 -9.65 15.36
CA SER A 20 -21.68 -10.42 15.75
C SER A 20 -21.28 -11.84 16.15
N TYR A 21 -22.23 -12.60 16.75
CA TYR A 21 -21.97 -13.97 17.22
C TYR A 21 -21.56 -14.91 16.06
N ASP A 22 -22.11 -14.71 14.88
CA ASP A 22 -21.82 -15.47 13.66
C ASP A 22 -20.54 -15.05 12.93
N GLY A 23 -19.85 -14.01 13.45
CA GLY A 23 -18.57 -13.55 12.94
C GLY A 23 -18.63 -12.41 11.92
N HIS A 24 -19.86 -11.93 11.57
CA HIS A 24 -19.98 -10.74 10.72
C HIS A 24 -19.49 -9.48 11.44
N GLU A 25 -18.81 -8.63 10.71
CA GLU A 25 -18.22 -7.40 11.24
C GLU A 25 -18.96 -6.16 10.76
N GLN A 26 -19.32 -5.28 11.70
CA GLN A 26 -19.68 -3.91 11.41
C GLN A 26 -18.47 -3.02 11.74
N ARG A 27 -17.97 -2.28 10.77
CA ARG A 27 -16.77 -1.45 10.89
C ARG A 27 -17.15 0.03 10.84
N ILE A 28 -16.71 0.79 11.82
CA ILE A 28 -16.99 2.22 11.96
C ILE A 28 -15.67 2.96 12.01
N LYS A 29 -15.37 3.71 10.95
CA LYS A 29 -14.18 4.58 10.90
C LYS A 29 -14.40 5.79 11.79
N THR A 30 -13.63 5.91 12.88
CA THR A 30 -13.76 7.01 13.85
C THR A 30 -12.79 8.15 13.57
N ARG A 31 -11.72 7.89 12.83
CA ARG A 31 -10.73 8.90 12.43
C ARG A 31 -10.68 8.96 10.90
N GLN A 32 -10.98 10.13 10.34
CA GLN A 32 -11.02 10.32 8.88
C GLN A 32 -9.62 10.43 8.28
N ILE A 33 -8.73 11.17 8.94
CA ILE A 33 -7.34 11.40 8.55
C ILE A 33 -6.43 10.60 9.49
N PRO A 34 -5.41 9.89 8.99
CA PRO A 34 -4.52 9.14 9.86
C PRO A 34 -3.69 10.08 10.73
N ARG A 35 -3.39 9.68 11.96
CA ARG A 35 -2.27 10.27 12.70
C ARG A 35 -0.99 9.90 12.01
N HIS A 36 -0.09 10.86 11.91
CA HIS A 36 1.21 10.69 11.33
C HIS A 36 2.27 10.87 12.40
N SER A 37 3.20 9.95 12.52
CA SER A 37 4.32 10.04 13.45
C SER A 37 5.61 9.58 12.78
N LEU A 38 6.71 10.17 13.23
CA LEU A 38 8.06 9.87 12.74
C LEU A 38 8.92 9.44 13.93
N SER A 39 9.77 8.46 13.71
CA SER A 39 10.80 8.05 14.67
C SER A 39 12.16 8.11 13.98
N TYR A 40 13.10 8.82 14.61
CA TYR A 40 14.46 8.93 14.14
C TYR A 40 15.43 8.35 15.16
N ASP A 41 16.22 7.37 14.73
CA ASP A 41 17.30 6.81 15.53
C ASP A 41 18.60 7.60 15.27
N TYR A 42 19.11 8.23 16.28
CA TYR A 42 20.38 8.95 16.27
C TYR A 42 21.45 8.11 16.93
N ASP A 43 22.33 7.53 16.12
CA ASP A 43 23.47 6.73 16.59
C ASP A 43 24.75 7.55 16.66
N ALA A 44 25.68 7.12 17.50
CA ALA A 44 27.04 7.64 17.61
C ALA A 44 27.16 9.15 17.82
N MET A 45 26.24 9.74 18.58
CA MET A 45 26.30 11.17 18.94
C MET A 45 27.50 11.47 19.84
N THR A 46 28.11 12.62 19.64
CA THR A 46 29.09 13.16 20.57
C THR A 46 28.41 13.51 21.91
N THR A 47 29.18 13.54 22.98
CA THR A 47 28.67 13.93 24.32
C THR A 47 27.95 15.27 24.29
N PHE A 48 28.44 16.24 23.53
CA PHE A 48 27.82 17.55 23.39
C PHE A 48 26.45 17.45 22.70
N GLN A 49 26.33 16.71 21.61
CA GLN A 49 25.07 16.48 20.91
C GLN A 49 24.04 15.76 21.80
N ALA A 50 24.50 14.72 22.52
CA ALA A 50 23.65 13.98 23.45
C ALA A 50 23.13 14.88 24.61
N GLN A 51 23.99 15.72 25.16
CA GLN A 51 23.62 16.67 26.22
C GLN A 51 22.63 17.73 25.70
N TRP A 52 22.85 18.23 24.48
CA TRP A 52 21.96 19.20 23.85
C TRP A 52 20.56 18.60 23.62
N LEU A 53 20.49 17.40 23.03
CA LEU A 53 19.22 16.68 22.83
C LEU A 53 18.51 16.38 24.14
N LYS A 54 19.25 15.92 25.15
CA LYS A 54 18.70 15.70 26.50
C LYS A 54 18.14 16.96 27.13
N GLY A 55 18.75 18.12 26.88
CA GLY A 55 18.23 19.42 27.29
C GLY A 55 16.93 19.76 26.56
N MET A 56 16.90 19.55 25.23
CA MET A 56 15.71 19.79 24.41
C MET A 56 14.52 18.93 24.84
N THR A 57 14.72 17.62 24.99
CA THR A 57 13.65 16.70 25.42
C THR A 57 13.10 17.02 26.81
N ARG A 58 13.94 17.50 27.73
CA ARG A 58 13.48 17.84 29.09
C ARG A 58 12.70 19.14 29.18
N ILE A 59 13.10 20.15 28.41
CA ILE A 59 12.60 21.53 28.59
C ILE A 59 11.46 21.84 27.64
N ARG A 60 11.41 21.16 26.47
CA ARG A 60 10.59 21.58 25.35
C ARG A 60 9.76 20.47 24.72
N GLN A 61 9.33 19.46 25.48
CA GLN A 61 8.52 18.33 24.97
C GLN A 61 7.20 18.76 24.34
N THR A 62 6.62 19.85 24.79
CA THR A 62 5.32 20.36 24.31
C THR A 62 5.43 21.45 23.26
N ASP A 63 6.66 21.90 22.97
CA ASP A 63 6.88 22.93 21.97
C ASP A 63 6.66 22.37 20.57
N LYS A 64 6.35 23.26 19.64
CA LYS A 64 6.20 22.94 18.21
C LYS A 64 7.52 23.11 17.48
N TYR A 65 7.84 22.12 16.66
CA TYR A 65 9.04 22.08 15.85
C TYR A 65 8.73 21.84 14.40
N TYR A 66 9.52 22.37 13.50
CA TYR A 66 9.56 21.96 12.11
C TYR A 66 10.66 20.95 11.93
N ILE A 67 10.27 19.70 11.60
CA ILE A 67 11.19 18.58 11.45
C ILE A 67 11.30 18.22 9.98
N PRO A 68 12.54 18.15 9.43
CA PRO A 68 12.73 17.73 8.06
C PRO A 68 12.49 16.21 7.90
N MET A 69 11.71 15.84 6.92
CA MET A 69 11.52 14.45 6.53
C MET A 69 12.68 14.02 5.61
N TRP A 70 13.80 13.63 6.18
CA TRP A 70 15.03 13.31 5.42
C TRP A 70 14.87 12.13 4.47
N HIS A 71 13.96 11.21 4.75
CA HIS A 71 13.61 10.08 3.87
C HIS A 71 12.75 10.49 2.66
N LYS A 72 12.17 11.69 2.68
CA LYS A 72 11.35 12.24 1.60
C LYS A 72 12.09 13.34 0.82
N VAL A 73 13.32 13.07 0.47
CA VAL A 73 14.13 14.01 -0.31
C VAL A 73 13.49 14.29 -1.68
N VAL A 74 13.58 15.52 -2.12
CA VAL A 74 13.13 15.95 -3.45
C VAL A 74 14.29 16.60 -4.16
N TYR A 75 14.48 16.27 -5.44
CA TYR A 75 15.60 16.73 -6.24
C TYR A 75 15.15 17.78 -7.26
N LEU A 76 16.03 18.78 -7.48
CA LEU A 76 15.83 19.72 -8.57
C LEU A 76 15.98 19.00 -9.93
N ASN A 77 15.12 19.34 -10.88
CA ASN A 77 15.22 18.86 -12.25
C ASN A 77 16.24 19.66 -13.07
N GLU A 78 16.39 20.94 -12.75
CA GLU A 78 17.31 21.87 -13.40
C GLU A 78 17.98 22.79 -12.38
N ASP A 79 19.06 23.45 -12.77
CA ASP A 79 19.74 24.43 -11.94
C ASP A 79 18.85 25.63 -11.69
N PHE A 80 18.85 26.13 -10.46
CA PHE A 80 18.04 27.26 -10.05
C PHE A 80 18.83 28.56 -10.21
N VAL A 81 18.24 29.51 -10.93
CA VAL A 81 18.80 30.84 -11.10
C VAL A 81 18.40 31.70 -9.92
N GLU A 82 19.32 32.53 -9.44
CA GLU A 82 19.06 33.46 -8.34
C GLU A 82 17.87 34.39 -8.58
N HIS A 83 17.28 34.89 -7.50
CA HIS A 83 16.09 35.75 -7.49
C HIS A 83 14.79 35.10 -8.00
N GLY A 84 14.76 33.77 -8.08
CA GLY A 84 13.57 33.01 -8.46
C GLY A 84 12.68 32.65 -7.29
N LYS A 85 11.43 32.25 -7.61
CA LYS A 85 10.46 31.69 -6.67
C LYS A 85 10.05 30.27 -7.02
N ALA A 86 10.31 29.80 -8.24
CA ALA A 86 9.93 28.50 -8.73
C ALA A 86 11.11 27.52 -8.65
N LEU A 87 10.97 26.46 -7.90
CA LEU A 87 11.92 25.35 -7.85
C LEU A 87 11.35 24.22 -8.72
N TYR A 88 11.91 24.02 -9.90
CA TYR A 88 11.53 22.93 -10.79
C TYR A 88 12.10 21.61 -10.28
N ILE A 89 11.23 20.65 -10.03
CA ILE A 89 11.59 19.39 -9.38
C ILE A 89 11.28 18.18 -10.25
N ASN A 90 11.91 17.06 -9.93
CA ASN A 90 11.55 15.80 -10.52
C ASN A 90 10.15 15.39 -10.01
N THR A 91 9.22 15.21 -10.95
CA THR A 91 7.81 14.94 -10.70
C THR A 91 7.56 13.61 -9.97
N ASP A 92 8.48 12.67 -10.02
CA ASP A 92 8.39 11.39 -9.30
C ASP A 92 8.34 11.57 -7.77
N TYR A 93 8.88 12.69 -7.28
CA TYR A 93 8.94 13.04 -5.86
C TYR A 93 7.84 14.02 -5.41
N MET A 94 6.96 14.44 -6.31
CA MET A 94 5.93 15.45 -6.01
C MET A 94 5.06 15.04 -4.81
N TYR A 95 4.72 13.76 -4.73
CA TYR A 95 3.88 13.25 -3.66
C TYR A 95 4.53 13.38 -2.26
N ASN A 96 5.86 13.36 -2.18
CA ASN A 96 6.58 13.57 -0.92
C ASN A 96 6.31 14.93 -0.28
N LEU A 97 5.77 15.87 -1.05
CA LEU A 97 5.48 17.24 -0.64
C LEU A 97 4.02 17.44 -0.21
N GLU A 98 3.17 16.42 -0.23
CA GLU A 98 1.76 16.55 0.17
C GLU A 98 1.64 17.06 1.61
N GLY A 99 0.83 18.08 1.80
CA GLY A 99 0.64 18.73 3.08
C GLY A 99 1.77 19.63 3.57
N CYS A 100 2.86 19.76 2.81
CA CYS A 100 4.05 20.49 3.19
C CYS A 100 3.86 22.01 3.02
N GLU A 101 3.82 22.75 4.12
CA GLU A 101 3.75 24.22 4.12
C GLU A 101 5.15 24.88 4.06
N TRP A 102 6.15 24.17 4.55
CA TRP A 102 7.53 24.62 4.64
C TRP A 102 8.48 23.58 4.08
N ILE A 103 9.53 24.07 3.46
CA ILE A 103 10.63 23.22 2.95
C ILE A 103 11.97 23.70 3.50
N GLU A 104 12.87 22.76 3.69
CA GLU A 104 14.29 23.00 3.89
C GLU A 104 15.01 22.73 2.56
N VAL A 105 15.73 23.73 2.07
CA VAL A 105 16.61 23.59 0.90
C VAL A 105 18.04 23.53 1.43
N PHE A 106 18.65 22.37 1.35
CA PHE A 106 20.03 22.14 1.74
C PHE A 106 20.93 22.25 0.52
N VAL A 107 21.90 23.16 0.57
CA VAL A 107 22.84 23.41 -0.51
C VAL A 107 24.27 23.15 -0.01
N ARG A 108 25.01 22.33 -0.73
CA ARG A 108 26.41 21.99 -0.43
C ARG A 108 27.30 22.41 -1.58
N ASP A 109 27.85 23.62 -1.48
CA ASP A 109 28.73 24.20 -2.53
C ASP A 109 30.11 23.56 -2.55
N ASP A 110 30.62 23.12 -1.38
CA ASP A 110 31.93 22.48 -1.23
C ASP A 110 31.78 21.17 -0.43
N PRO A 111 32.32 20.03 -0.91
CA PRO A 111 32.30 18.76 -0.18
C PRO A 111 32.90 18.81 1.23
N LEU A 112 33.83 19.76 1.46
CA LEU A 112 34.50 19.94 2.74
C LEU A 112 33.84 20.96 3.68
N GLN A 113 32.83 21.69 3.20
CA GLN A 113 32.12 22.68 4.01
C GLN A 113 30.79 22.11 4.52
N THR A 114 30.35 22.61 5.69
CA THR A 114 28.98 22.44 6.16
C THR A 114 28.03 23.12 5.19
N GLY A 115 27.07 22.39 4.66
CA GLY A 115 26.06 22.93 3.74
C GLY A 115 25.24 24.07 4.35
N ILE A 116 24.57 24.82 3.52
CA ILE A 116 23.69 25.92 3.92
C ILE A 116 22.25 25.44 3.90
N ASN A 117 21.55 25.64 5.00
CA ASN A 117 20.14 25.33 5.13
C ASN A 117 19.31 26.60 4.91
N LEU A 118 18.41 26.55 3.94
CA LEU A 118 17.45 27.62 3.64
C LEU A 118 16.04 27.12 3.91
N VAL A 119 15.39 27.66 4.93
CA VAL A 119 13.98 27.35 5.20
C VAL A 119 13.11 28.33 4.42
N ARG A 120 12.15 27.79 3.66
CA ARG A 120 11.24 28.58 2.80
C ARG A 120 9.81 28.10 2.95
N ARG A 121 8.89 29.07 2.95
CA ARG A 121 7.45 28.79 2.94
C ARG A 121 6.98 28.58 1.52
N VAL A 122 6.24 27.50 1.30
CA VAL A 122 5.58 27.18 0.04
C VAL A 122 4.34 28.08 -0.12
N ASP A 123 4.10 28.55 -1.31
CA ASP A 123 2.86 29.22 -1.69
C ASP A 123 1.86 28.22 -2.26
N HIS A 124 2.26 27.52 -3.30
CA HIS A 124 1.50 26.43 -3.90
C HIS A 124 2.42 25.50 -4.71
N PHE A 125 1.86 24.39 -5.17
CA PHE A 125 2.54 23.45 -6.06
C PHE A 125 1.92 23.52 -7.47
N THR A 126 2.77 23.45 -8.48
CA THR A 126 2.37 23.18 -9.87
C THR A 126 2.67 21.72 -10.21
N ASN A 127 2.38 21.28 -11.45
CA ASN A 127 2.65 19.90 -11.85
C ASN A 127 4.14 19.50 -11.81
N ASN A 128 5.06 20.46 -11.82
CA ASN A 128 6.49 20.20 -11.90
C ASN A 128 7.36 21.16 -11.07
N ALA A 129 6.74 22.02 -10.25
CA ALA A 129 7.50 22.98 -9.46
C ALA A 129 6.87 23.28 -8.10
N ILE A 130 7.74 23.68 -7.17
CA ILE A 130 7.39 24.27 -5.87
C ILE A 130 7.46 25.79 -6.03
N ILE A 131 6.36 26.49 -5.82
CA ILE A 131 6.31 27.95 -5.85
C ILE A 131 6.45 28.48 -4.43
N LEU A 132 7.43 29.33 -4.19
CA LEU A 132 7.78 29.88 -2.89
C LEU A 132 7.12 31.25 -2.67
N LYS A 133 6.75 31.54 -1.41
CA LYS A 133 6.28 32.88 -1.03
C LYS A 133 7.38 33.95 -1.15
N LYS A 134 8.62 33.60 -0.81
CA LYS A 134 9.79 34.46 -0.93
C LYS A 134 10.80 33.90 -1.91
N GLN A 135 11.42 34.76 -2.68
CA GLN A 135 12.51 34.39 -3.59
C GLN A 135 13.74 33.87 -2.84
N ILE A 136 14.58 33.14 -3.55
CA ILE A 136 15.89 32.71 -3.10
C ILE A 136 16.93 33.56 -3.85
N ASP A 137 17.77 34.28 -3.10
CA ASP A 137 18.71 35.26 -3.61
C ASP A 137 20.10 34.67 -3.89
N ARG A 138 20.13 33.40 -4.30
CA ARG A 138 21.37 32.72 -4.68
C ARG A 138 21.11 31.64 -5.73
N PRO A 139 22.03 31.37 -6.63
CA PRO A 139 21.96 30.24 -7.54
C PRO A 139 22.17 28.93 -6.78
N MET A 140 21.55 27.86 -7.26
CA MET A 140 21.69 26.53 -6.71
C MET A 140 21.83 25.52 -7.85
N TYR A 141 22.82 24.65 -7.74
CA TYR A 141 23.04 23.60 -8.73
C TYR A 141 22.32 22.32 -8.32
N LYS A 142 21.59 21.70 -9.25
CA LYS A 142 20.84 20.48 -8.99
C LYS A 142 21.66 19.33 -8.39
N ALA A 143 22.94 19.26 -8.74
CA ALA A 143 23.86 18.26 -8.22
C ALA A 143 24.20 18.42 -6.73
N ASN A 144 24.03 19.63 -6.18
CA ASN A 144 24.44 19.99 -4.83
C ASN A 144 23.29 20.50 -3.96
N CYS A 145 22.05 20.27 -4.40
CA CYS A 145 20.85 20.78 -3.75
C CYS A 145 19.88 19.65 -3.46
N TRP A 146 19.44 19.57 -2.20
CA TRP A 146 18.42 18.64 -1.71
C TRP A 146 17.30 19.43 -1.06
N ILE A 147 16.06 19.06 -1.34
CA ILE A 147 14.88 19.69 -0.77
C ILE A 147 14.22 18.68 0.14
N TYR A 148 13.96 19.08 1.39
CA TYR A 148 13.26 18.27 2.37
C TYR A 148 11.95 18.94 2.78
N PRO A 149 10.82 18.25 2.73
CA PRO A 149 9.59 18.75 3.32
C PRO A 149 9.75 18.86 4.84
N LEU A 150 9.20 19.92 5.42
CA LEU A 150 9.18 20.14 6.86
C LEU A 150 7.76 19.91 7.38
N ILE A 151 7.61 19.12 8.41
CA ILE A 151 6.34 18.95 9.12
C ILE A 151 6.39 19.64 10.49
N GLU A 152 5.25 20.17 10.92
CA GLU A 152 5.08 20.75 12.26
C GLU A 152 4.74 19.63 13.24
N CYS A 153 5.66 19.32 14.15
CA CYS A 153 5.55 18.22 15.10
C CYS A 153 5.75 18.69 16.54
N SER A 154 5.29 17.88 17.48
CA SER A 154 5.73 17.88 18.87
C SER A 154 6.60 16.65 19.15
N ILE A 155 7.49 16.76 20.14
CA ILE A 155 8.28 15.63 20.62
C ILE A 155 7.39 14.80 21.56
N ALA A 156 7.29 13.50 21.30
CA ALA A 156 6.56 12.59 22.17
C ALA A 156 7.28 12.44 23.54
N PRO A 157 6.53 12.25 24.65
CA PRO A 157 7.11 12.27 25.99
C PRO A 157 7.96 11.04 26.38
N GLN A 158 8.23 10.11 25.47
CA GLN A 158 8.89 8.83 25.74
C GLN A 158 10.20 8.65 24.98
N ASP A 159 11.14 9.57 25.17
CA ASP A 159 12.44 9.43 24.53
C ASP A 159 13.44 8.70 25.46
N ASN A 160 14.07 7.65 24.95
CA ASN A 160 15.09 6.89 25.66
C ASN A 160 16.47 7.24 25.12
N LEU A 161 17.28 7.89 25.94
CA LEU A 161 18.70 8.11 25.67
C LEU A 161 19.50 6.89 26.15
N GLN A 162 20.13 6.19 25.24
CA GLN A 162 21.00 5.06 25.57
C GLN A 162 22.47 5.44 25.44
N TYR A 163 23.23 5.27 26.51
CA TYR A 163 24.67 5.44 26.49
C TYR A 163 25.32 4.14 26.04
N VAL A 164 25.96 4.15 24.88
CA VAL A 164 26.67 2.98 24.31
C VAL A 164 28.06 2.88 24.93
N PHE A 165 28.68 4.04 25.26
CA PHE A 165 29.95 4.17 25.96
C PHE A 165 30.03 5.57 26.61
N ALA A 166 31.03 5.81 27.44
CA ALA A 166 31.11 7.06 28.24
C ALA A 166 31.01 8.36 27.42
N ASN A 167 31.48 8.34 26.18
CA ASN A 167 31.54 9.51 25.28
C ASN A 167 30.64 9.39 24.05
N GLY A 168 29.74 8.42 24.02
CA GLY A 168 28.82 8.23 22.91
C GLY A 168 27.45 7.74 23.37
N ALA A 169 26.43 8.25 22.73
CA ALA A 169 25.05 7.90 23.03
C ALA A 169 24.24 7.72 21.74
N GLY A 170 23.23 6.86 21.81
CA GLY A 170 22.15 6.76 20.85
C GLY A 170 20.85 7.31 21.45
N LEU A 171 20.00 7.86 20.63
CA LEU A 171 18.69 8.37 21.03
C LEU A 171 17.69 8.09 19.93
N THR A 172 16.58 7.47 20.28
CA THR A 172 15.39 7.41 19.42
C THR A 172 14.48 8.57 19.78
N MET A 173 14.21 9.46 18.81
CA MET A 173 13.27 10.57 18.99
C MET A 173 12.00 10.29 18.22
N ASN A 174 10.87 10.39 18.93
CA ASN A 174 9.55 10.21 18.36
C ASN A 174 8.85 11.58 18.23
N PHE A 175 8.34 11.85 17.02
CA PHE A 175 7.66 13.08 16.68
C PHE A 175 6.23 12.77 16.27
N GLU A 176 5.27 13.54 16.81
CA GLU A 176 3.87 13.47 16.41
C GLU A 176 3.52 14.68 15.56
N ASP A 177 2.97 14.45 14.39
CA ASP A 177 2.48 15.49 13.49
C ASP A 177 1.29 16.21 14.13
N LEU A 178 1.36 17.54 14.16
CA LEU A 178 0.33 18.41 14.74
C LEU A 178 -0.72 18.85 13.70
N LEU A 179 -0.48 18.58 12.41
CA LEU A 179 -1.41 18.93 11.34
C LEU A 179 -2.46 17.83 11.20
N ASN A 180 -3.70 18.16 11.53
CA ASN A 180 -4.83 17.26 11.30
C ASN A 180 -5.27 17.25 9.83
N GLU A 181 -5.01 18.32 9.08
CA GLU A 181 -5.36 18.44 7.66
C GLU A 181 -4.23 19.12 6.87
N PRO A 182 -3.91 18.62 5.66
CA PRO A 182 -2.95 19.28 4.79
C PRO A 182 -3.44 20.70 4.41
N ARG A 183 -2.60 21.71 4.59
CA ARG A 183 -2.91 23.10 4.23
C ARG A 183 -2.59 23.45 2.79
N ILE A 184 -1.57 22.79 2.24
CA ILE A 184 -1.13 22.96 0.87
C ILE A 184 -1.11 21.58 0.23
N HIS A 185 -1.76 21.47 -0.93
CA HIS A 185 -1.89 20.20 -1.63
C HIS A 185 -1.07 20.20 -2.91
N VAL A 186 -0.47 19.07 -3.21
CA VAL A 186 0.06 18.77 -4.54
C VAL A 186 -1.10 18.60 -5.54
N PRO A 187 -0.85 18.70 -6.86
CA PRO A 187 -1.89 18.46 -7.87
C PRO A 187 -2.62 17.13 -7.64
N ASN A 188 -3.92 17.08 -7.96
CA ASN A 188 -4.82 15.95 -7.64
C ASN A 188 -4.30 14.57 -8.03
N ASN A 189 -3.52 14.46 -9.09
CA ASN A 189 -2.93 13.19 -9.55
C ASN A 189 -1.82 12.64 -8.62
N TYR A 190 -1.33 13.44 -7.66
CA TYR A 190 -0.36 13.05 -6.65
C TYR A 190 -0.93 13.00 -5.23
N ARG A 191 -2.12 13.57 -5.03
CA ARG A 191 -2.73 13.79 -3.73
C ARG A 191 -3.20 12.51 -3.05
N TYR A 192 -3.23 12.49 -1.71
CA TYR A 192 -3.94 11.47 -0.93
C TYR A 192 -5.45 11.59 -1.15
N GLU A 193 -6.10 10.47 -1.36
CA GLU A 193 -7.54 10.37 -1.51
C GLU A 193 -8.19 9.92 -0.18
N TYR A 194 -7.92 10.60 0.94
CA TYR A 194 -8.54 10.19 2.19
C TYR A 194 -9.82 10.94 2.54
N ASP A 195 -10.15 12.03 1.88
CA ASP A 195 -11.23 12.87 2.38
C ASP A 195 -12.61 12.58 1.83
N GLU A 196 -12.76 12.16 0.62
CA GLU A 196 -14.07 12.22 0.02
C GLU A 196 -14.64 10.89 -0.45
N GLY A 197 -13.99 9.78 -0.20
CA GLY A 197 -14.50 8.50 -0.69
C GLY A 197 -14.71 8.47 -2.20
N TYR A 198 -14.07 9.35 -2.95
CA TYR A 198 -13.96 9.24 -4.39
C TYR A 198 -13.01 8.12 -4.75
N TYR A 199 -13.50 6.95 -4.51
CA TYR A 199 -12.83 5.75 -4.94
C TYR A 199 -13.09 5.60 -6.42
N TRP A 200 -12.05 5.28 -7.16
CA TRP A 200 -12.15 5.08 -8.58
C TRP A 200 -13.23 4.04 -8.95
N TRP A 201 -13.52 3.03 -8.11
CA TRP A 201 -14.65 2.12 -8.35
C TRP A 201 -16.02 2.79 -8.20
N GLN A 202 -16.17 3.76 -7.30
CA GLN A 202 -17.41 4.56 -7.22
C GLN A 202 -17.56 5.43 -8.46
N LEU A 203 -16.44 5.97 -8.96
CA LEU A 203 -16.41 6.68 -10.23
C LEU A 203 -16.75 5.74 -11.39
N ARG A 204 -16.15 4.55 -11.42
CA ARG A 204 -16.45 3.49 -12.37
C ARG A 204 -17.90 3.05 -12.29
N ASP A 205 -18.40 2.75 -11.10
CA ASP A 205 -19.79 2.32 -10.89
C ASP A 205 -20.78 3.43 -11.21
N SER A 206 -20.43 4.70 -10.98
CA SER A 206 -21.26 5.83 -11.39
C SER A 206 -21.28 6.00 -12.91
N ILE A 207 -20.19 5.73 -13.59
CA ILE A 207 -20.09 5.75 -15.06
C ILE A 207 -20.85 4.54 -15.65
N VAL A 208 -20.63 3.36 -15.11
CA VAL A 208 -21.23 2.11 -15.61
C VAL A 208 -22.72 1.99 -15.26
N LYS A 209 -23.15 2.44 -14.09
CA LYS A 209 -24.56 2.33 -13.65
C LYS A 209 -25.45 3.47 -14.15
N LYS A 210 -24.93 4.67 -14.38
CA LYS A 210 -25.75 5.85 -14.74
C LYS A 210 -25.99 6.04 -16.23
N GLU A 211 -25.14 5.54 -17.09
CA GLU A 211 -25.27 5.76 -18.51
C GLU A 211 -25.08 4.43 -19.25
N LYS A 212 -26.12 3.95 -19.92
CA LYS A 212 -25.96 2.93 -20.96
C LYS A 212 -24.93 3.52 -21.94
N LEU A 213 -23.75 2.95 -21.97
CA LEU A 213 -22.67 3.34 -22.89
C LEU A 213 -23.14 3.06 -24.33
N THR A 214 -23.93 3.95 -24.88
CA THR A 214 -24.33 3.86 -26.29
C THR A 214 -23.18 4.32 -27.15
N THR A 215 -23.04 3.73 -28.33
CA THR A 215 -22.03 4.11 -29.33
C THR A 215 -22.05 5.62 -29.61
N GLU A 216 -23.24 6.22 -29.59
CA GLU A 216 -23.43 7.67 -29.78
C GLU A 216 -22.86 8.50 -28.63
N TYR A 217 -23.10 8.07 -27.40
CA TYR A 217 -22.54 8.70 -26.22
C TYR A 217 -21.00 8.68 -26.22
N LEU A 218 -20.40 7.53 -26.55
CA LEU A 218 -18.95 7.40 -26.64
C LEU A 218 -18.34 8.28 -27.72
N LYS A 219 -18.99 8.38 -28.89
CA LYS A 219 -18.60 9.29 -29.98
C LYS A 219 -18.58 10.74 -29.54
N THR A 220 -19.61 11.15 -28.80
CA THR A 220 -19.82 12.56 -28.42
C THR A 220 -18.88 12.96 -27.27
N LYS A 221 -18.75 12.12 -26.29
CA LYS A 221 -17.99 12.45 -25.08
C LYS A 221 -16.50 12.17 -25.19
N TYR A 222 -16.10 11.17 -25.99
CA TYR A 222 -14.70 10.73 -26.14
C TYR A 222 -14.29 10.56 -27.62
N PRO A 223 -14.41 11.60 -28.43
CA PRO A 223 -14.26 11.49 -29.89
C PRO A 223 -12.88 11.01 -30.33
N THR A 224 -11.83 11.41 -29.61
CA THR A 224 -10.44 11.03 -29.93
C THR A 224 -10.20 9.56 -29.64
N LEU A 225 -10.56 9.09 -28.44
CA LEU A 225 -10.39 7.69 -28.04
C LEU A 225 -11.27 6.75 -28.88
N TYR A 226 -12.47 7.21 -29.25
CA TYR A 226 -13.35 6.47 -30.12
C TYR A 226 -12.72 6.27 -31.53
N LYS A 227 -12.17 7.33 -32.13
CA LYS A 227 -11.45 7.24 -33.41
C LYS A 227 -10.22 6.35 -33.35
N GLU A 228 -9.46 6.44 -32.25
CA GLU A 228 -8.29 5.58 -32.05
C GLU A 228 -8.66 4.10 -31.93
N ALA A 229 -9.74 3.79 -31.22
CA ALA A 229 -10.23 2.41 -31.10
C ALA A 229 -10.61 1.84 -32.46
N ILE A 230 -11.37 2.60 -33.27
CA ILE A 230 -11.77 2.19 -34.63
C ILE A 230 -10.53 2.00 -35.51
N ASN A 231 -9.58 2.91 -35.49
CA ASN A 231 -8.36 2.82 -36.29
C ASN A 231 -7.49 1.60 -35.91
N LYS A 232 -7.57 1.14 -34.66
CA LYS A 232 -6.88 -0.05 -34.15
C LYS A 232 -7.70 -1.33 -34.32
N GLY A 233 -8.90 -1.27 -34.88
CA GLY A 233 -9.80 -2.42 -35.01
C GLY A 233 -10.29 -2.98 -33.68
N LEU A 234 -10.29 -2.16 -32.62
CA LEU A 234 -10.70 -2.56 -31.27
C LEU A 234 -12.13 -2.10 -30.99
N ASN A 235 -12.84 -2.81 -30.09
CA ASN A 235 -14.14 -2.37 -29.62
C ASN A 235 -13.98 -1.03 -28.88
N PRO A 236 -14.67 0.06 -29.33
CA PRO A 236 -14.55 1.39 -28.72
C PRO A 236 -14.93 1.43 -27.24
N GLU A 237 -15.92 0.64 -26.83
CA GLU A 237 -16.37 0.55 -25.44
C GLU A 237 -15.25 -0.01 -24.57
N ASP A 238 -14.68 -1.15 -24.92
CA ASP A 238 -13.60 -1.80 -24.19
C ASP A 238 -12.33 -0.94 -24.18
N TYR A 239 -12.02 -0.30 -25.33
CA TYR A 239 -10.84 0.55 -25.44
C TYR A 239 -10.95 1.81 -24.57
N ILE A 240 -12.12 2.46 -24.58
CA ILE A 240 -12.37 3.65 -23.79
C ILE A 240 -12.43 3.28 -22.31
N MET A 241 -13.12 2.21 -21.94
CA MET A 241 -13.17 1.71 -20.57
C MET A 241 -11.78 1.33 -20.05
N LYS A 242 -10.97 0.67 -20.87
CA LYS A 242 -9.58 0.34 -20.55
C LYS A 242 -8.71 1.59 -20.42
N SER A 243 -8.97 2.64 -21.20
CA SER A 243 -8.29 3.93 -21.09
C SER A 243 -8.67 4.72 -19.84
N PHE A 244 -9.90 4.55 -19.34
CA PHE A 244 -10.35 5.14 -18.07
C PHE A 244 -10.05 4.24 -16.86
N GLY A 245 -10.05 2.92 -17.06
CA GLY A 245 -9.96 1.91 -16.01
C GLY A 245 -8.60 1.75 -15.34
N GLY A 246 -7.67 2.68 -15.49
CA GLY A 246 -6.40 2.48 -14.81
C GLY A 246 -5.37 3.57 -14.99
N LYS A 247 -5.33 4.22 -16.14
CA LYS A 247 -4.19 5.08 -16.47
C LYS A 247 -4.09 6.38 -15.68
N LYS A 248 -5.17 6.89 -15.09
CA LYS A 248 -5.12 8.16 -14.35
C LYS A 248 -4.92 8.01 -12.85
N VAL A 249 -5.46 6.96 -12.24
CA VAL A 249 -5.39 6.75 -10.79
C VAL A 249 -4.26 5.81 -10.40
N TYR A 250 -3.94 4.83 -11.25
CA TYR A 250 -2.93 3.79 -10.98
C TYR A 250 -1.80 3.77 -12.01
N ARG A 251 -1.33 4.94 -12.43
CA ARG A 251 -0.23 5.04 -13.41
C ARG A 251 1.01 4.24 -12.99
N ASP A 252 1.25 4.18 -11.69
CA ASP A 252 2.40 3.49 -11.12
C ASP A 252 2.12 2.00 -10.83
N TRP A 253 0.84 1.60 -10.74
CA TRP A 253 0.43 0.21 -10.56
C TRP A 253 0.97 -0.70 -11.66
N GLU A 254 0.82 -0.30 -12.92
CA GLU A 254 1.23 -1.10 -14.09
C GLU A 254 2.75 -1.32 -14.15
N HIS A 255 3.56 -0.49 -13.47
CA HIS A 255 5.02 -0.58 -13.50
C HIS A 255 5.61 -1.55 -12.49
N PHE A 256 4.91 -1.79 -11.38
CA PHE A 256 5.45 -2.55 -10.24
C PHE A 256 4.68 -3.84 -9.97
N ASN A 257 3.54 -4.02 -10.60
CA ASN A 257 2.73 -5.21 -10.52
C ASN A 257 3.29 -6.30 -11.44
N ARG A 258 4.22 -7.09 -10.91
CA ARG A 258 4.97 -8.10 -11.66
C ARG A 258 4.07 -9.06 -12.46
N TYR A 259 2.96 -9.49 -11.88
CA TYR A 259 2.05 -10.45 -12.48
C TYR A 259 0.87 -9.81 -13.22
N ASN A 260 0.91 -8.51 -13.45
CA ASN A 260 -0.16 -7.80 -14.13
C ASN A 260 -1.56 -8.11 -13.56
N LEU A 261 -1.65 -8.13 -12.21
CA LEU A 261 -2.93 -8.26 -11.52
C LEU A 261 -3.85 -7.10 -11.90
N PRO A 262 -5.14 -7.31 -12.07
CA PRO A 262 -6.06 -6.21 -12.28
C PRO A 262 -6.14 -5.34 -11.02
N SER A 263 -6.43 -4.05 -11.19
CA SER A 263 -6.55 -3.12 -10.05
C SER A 263 -7.74 -3.45 -9.15
N THR A 264 -8.77 -4.10 -9.70
CA THR A 264 -9.98 -4.48 -8.96
C THR A 264 -10.57 -5.78 -9.43
N TYR A 265 -11.33 -6.38 -8.56
CA TYR A 265 -12.13 -7.56 -8.80
C TYR A 265 -13.42 -7.51 -7.95
N ASN A 266 -14.56 -7.84 -8.55
CA ASN A 266 -15.87 -7.80 -7.88
C ASN A 266 -16.17 -6.53 -7.08
N GLY A 267 -15.66 -5.37 -7.53
CA GLY A 267 -15.89 -4.08 -6.88
C GLY A 267 -14.89 -3.71 -5.77
N TYR A 268 -13.97 -4.59 -5.42
CA TYR A 268 -12.90 -4.34 -4.43
C TYR A 268 -11.56 -4.16 -5.12
N GLU A 269 -10.64 -3.40 -4.50
CA GLU A 269 -9.25 -3.31 -4.94
C GLU A 269 -8.50 -4.62 -4.66
N ILE A 270 -7.40 -4.83 -5.38
CA ILE A 270 -6.49 -5.95 -5.15
C ILE A 270 -5.15 -5.41 -4.66
N LEU A 271 -4.65 -5.96 -3.56
CA LEU A 271 -3.28 -5.71 -3.10
C LEU A 271 -2.32 -6.52 -3.98
N TRP A 272 -1.47 -5.80 -4.73
CA TRP A 272 -0.55 -6.41 -5.69
C TRP A 272 0.89 -6.57 -5.16
N HIS A 273 1.20 -6.04 -3.97
CA HIS A 273 2.50 -6.18 -3.35
C HIS A 273 2.75 -7.63 -2.98
N GLU A 274 3.88 -8.14 -3.45
CA GLU A 274 4.32 -9.52 -3.19
C GLU A 274 5.10 -9.60 -1.87
N PRO A 275 5.11 -10.77 -1.21
CA PRO A 275 6.05 -11.05 -0.13
C PRO A 275 7.51 -10.97 -0.62
N TRP A 276 8.40 -10.54 0.28
CA TRP A 276 9.83 -10.52 0.03
C TRP A 276 10.44 -11.90 0.33
N TRP A 277 10.50 -12.76 -0.69
CA TRP A 277 10.86 -14.18 -0.56
C TRP A 277 12.34 -14.47 -0.27
N ILE A 278 13.17 -13.47 0.00
CA ILE A 278 14.59 -13.67 0.28
C ILE A 278 14.83 -14.09 1.74
N ASP A 279 13.94 -13.71 2.65
CA ASP A 279 14.01 -14.06 4.05
C ASP A 279 13.22 -15.35 4.35
N ASP A 280 13.74 -16.18 5.25
CA ASP A 280 13.13 -17.48 5.62
C ASP A 280 11.71 -17.32 6.22
N ASP A 281 11.37 -16.15 6.75
CA ASP A 281 10.08 -15.81 7.38
C ASP A 281 9.24 -14.82 6.58
N ALA A 282 9.40 -14.77 5.25
CA ALA A 282 8.77 -13.76 4.39
C ALA A 282 7.24 -13.74 4.43
N SER A 283 6.59 -14.87 4.73
CA SER A 283 5.12 -14.97 4.79
C SER A 283 4.66 -15.96 5.85
N SER A 284 3.58 -15.62 6.52
CA SER A 284 2.94 -16.51 7.49
C SER A 284 1.42 -16.55 7.30
N LEU A 285 0.83 -17.71 7.56
CA LEU A 285 -0.60 -17.94 7.55
C LEU A 285 -1.03 -18.39 8.95
N SER A 286 -1.89 -17.64 9.60
CA SER A 286 -2.50 -18.03 10.87
C SER A 286 -3.97 -18.37 10.63
N ILE A 287 -4.41 -19.50 11.17
CA ILE A 287 -5.78 -19.98 11.04
C ILE A 287 -6.46 -19.90 12.40
N GLU A 288 -7.49 -19.06 12.50
CA GLU A 288 -8.23 -18.86 13.75
C GLU A 288 -9.67 -19.32 13.63
N LYS A 289 -10.18 -19.98 14.67
CA LYS A 289 -11.60 -20.24 14.86
C LYS A 289 -12.15 -19.36 15.97
N ASN A 290 -13.31 -18.80 15.77
CA ASN A 290 -13.99 -18.06 16.83
C ASN A 290 -14.57 -19.06 17.85
N THR A 291 -13.79 -19.34 18.89
CA THR A 291 -14.14 -20.31 19.95
C THR A 291 -14.03 -19.66 21.32
N ASN A 292 -14.98 -19.99 22.19
CA ASN A 292 -14.83 -19.71 23.61
C ASN A 292 -14.38 -20.99 24.31
N ARG A 293 -13.31 -20.91 25.09
CA ARG A 293 -12.94 -21.98 26.00
C ARG A 293 -13.68 -21.77 27.32
N LEU A 294 -14.58 -22.68 27.63
CA LEU A 294 -15.24 -22.74 28.92
C LEU A 294 -14.45 -23.68 29.82
N ASP A 295 -13.67 -23.11 30.72
CA ASP A 295 -12.86 -23.84 31.70
C ASP A 295 -13.25 -23.40 33.11
N ASN A 296 -13.75 -24.32 33.91
CA ASN A 296 -14.14 -24.07 35.28
C ASN A 296 -13.04 -24.46 36.29
N GLU A 297 -11.81 -24.69 35.82
CA GLU A 297 -10.64 -25.02 36.62
C GLU A 297 -10.76 -26.33 37.44
N THR A 298 -11.82 -27.11 37.24
CA THR A 298 -12.09 -28.34 37.99
C THR A 298 -11.78 -29.62 37.22
N GLY A 299 -11.25 -29.51 35.99
CA GLY A 299 -10.94 -30.67 35.15
C GLY A 299 -11.09 -30.43 33.66
N ASN A 300 -12.06 -31.07 33.03
CA ASN A 300 -12.27 -30.97 31.59
C ASN A 300 -12.82 -29.60 31.18
N PHE A 301 -12.27 -29.05 30.11
CA PHE A 301 -12.80 -27.83 29.46
C PHE A 301 -13.57 -28.19 28.23
N VAL A 302 -14.46 -27.28 27.80
CA VAL A 302 -15.28 -27.39 26.58
C VAL A 302 -15.02 -26.19 25.69
N TYR A 303 -14.92 -26.43 24.39
CA TYR A 303 -14.88 -25.35 23.40
C TYR A 303 -16.31 -25.09 22.87
N ASP A 304 -16.78 -23.88 23.03
CA ASP A 304 -17.97 -23.38 22.38
C ASP A 304 -17.59 -22.77 21.02
N LEU A 305 -17.97 -23.46 19.95
CA LEU A 305 -17.70 -23.04 18.57
C LEU A 305 -18.75 -22.02 18.15
N LYS A 306 -18.38 -20.75 18.07
CA LYS A 306 -19.28 -19.67 17.62
C LYS A 306 -19.51 -19.68 16.11
N ASN A 307 -18.54 -20.18 15.35
CA ASN A 307 -18.63 -20.27 13.89
C ASN A 307 -17.99 -21.59 13.40
N SER A 308 -18.62 -22.20 12.40
CA SER A 308 -18.12 -23.44 11.79
C SER A 308 -16.85 -23.21 10.94
N ASN A 309 -16.68 -21.99 10.40
CA ASN A 309 -15.58 -21.64 9.52
C ASN A 309 -14.41 -21.01 10.29
N SER A 310 -13.19 -21.33 9.89
CA SER A 310 -12.00 -20.62 10.32
C SER A 310 -11.84 -19.32 9.53
N TYR A 311 -11.15 -18.35 10.14
CA TYR A 311 -10.67 -17.14 9.47
C TYR A 311 -9.17 -17.26 9.28
N ASP A 312 -8.71 -16.92 8.09
CA ASP A 312 -7.30 -16.89 7.77
C ASP A 312 -6.76 -15.46 8.01
N THR A 313 -5.58 -15.39 8.62
CA THR A 313 -4.80 -14.17 8.72
C THR A 313 -3.51 -14.37 7.96
N ILE A 314 -3.32 -13.60 6.90
CA ILE A 314 -2.13 -13.62 6.05
C ILE A 314 -1.23 -12.49 6.53
N ALA A 315 0.04 -12.78 6.82
CA ALA A 315 1.02 -11.77 7.13
C ALA A 315 2.29 -11.99 6.31
N PHE A 316 2.82 -10.91 5.74
CA PHE A 316 4.09 -10.95 5.02
C PHE A 316 4.80 -9.61 5.07
N GLU A 317 6.10 -9.65 4.91
CA GLU A 317 6.92 -8.49 4.70
C GLU A 317 7.04 -8.21 3.20
N THR A 318 6.93 -6.94 2.82
CA THR A 318 7.17 -6.50 1.45
C THR A 318 8.20 -5.38 1.42
N TYR A 319 9.01 -5.40 0.37
CA TYR A 319 10.10 -4.44 0.16
C TYR A 319 9.77 -3.49 -0.99
N MET A 320 9.92 -2.21 -0.74
CA MET A 320 9.62 -1.15 -1.68
C MET A 320 10.91 -0.44 -2.08
N GLY A 321 11.43 -0.77 -3.25
CA GLY A 321 12.75 -0.37 -3.74
C GLY A 321 12.83 1.05 -4.33
N ASN A 322 11.73 1.82 -4.31
CA ASN A 322 11.72 3.20 -4.80
C ASN A 322 10.54 4.01 -4.25
N VAL A 323 10.66 5.34 -4.37
CA VAL A 323 9.67 6.30 -3.85
C VAL A 323 8.24 6.07 -4.38
N LYS A 324 8.08 5.59 -5.60
CA LYS A 324 6.75 5.35 -6.17
C LYS A 324 6.06 4.16 -5.52
N MET A 325 6.79 3.08 -5.26
CA MET A 325 6.25 1.91 -4.55
C MET A 325 5.84 2.28 -3.13
N VAL A 326 6.67 3.05 -2.40
CA VAL A 326 6.35 3.53 -1.06
C VAL A 326 5.07 4.38 -1.08
N ASN A 327 5.00 5.34 -1.99
CA ASN A 327 3.84 6.22 -2.12
C ASN A 327 2.57 5.45 -2.53
N ASN A 328 2.69 4.43 -3.38
CA ASN A 328 1.56 3.58 -3.75
C ASN A 328 1.02 2.78 -2.57
N MET A 329 1.89 2.25 -1.71
CA MET A 329 1.49 1.57 -0.48
C MET A 329 0.76 2.53 0.47
N ILE A 330 1.30 3.72 0.70
CA ILE A 330 0.67 4.74 1.55
C ILE A 330 -0.71 5.13 0.99
N LYS A 331 -0.81 5.36 -0.32
CA LYS A 331 -2.08 5.68 -0.99
C LYS A 331 -3.09 4.52 -0.87
N PHE A 332 -2.65 3.29 -1.07
CA PHE A 332 -3.50 2.12 -0.92
C PHE A 332 -4.03 2.00 0.52
N PHE A 333 -3.15 2.10 1.51
CA PHE A 333 -3.54 2.06 2.92
C PHE A 333 -4.53 3.18 3.28
N ASN A 334 -4.31 4.39 2.76
CA ASN A 334 -5.20 5.53 2.98
C ASN A 334 -6.58 5.32 2.33
N ARG A 335 -6.65 4.73 1.13
CA ARG A 335 -7.93 4.37 0.52
C ARG A 335 -8.68 3.30 1.31
N MET A 336 -7.96 2.33 1.85
CA MET A 336 -8.55 1.30 2.73
C MET A 336 -8.97 1.88 4.09
N GLY A 337 -8.32 2.97 4.54
CA GLY A 337 -8.61 3.60 5.82
C GLY A 337 -8.29 2.72 7.02
N GLY A 338 -7.13 2.04 6.99
CA GLY A 338 -6.76 1.04 7.99
C GLY A 338 -7.64 -0.21 7.89
N MET A 339 -8.20 -0.66 9.03
CA MET A 339 -9.08 -1.82 9.11
C MET A 339 -10.48 -1.61 8.52
N PHE A 340 -10.79 -0.42 7.98
CA PHE A 340 -12.17 -0.07 7.64
C PHE A 340 -12.69 -0.79 6.41
N ARG A 341 -11.92 -0.89 5.33
CA ARG A 341 -12.37 -1.46 4.06
C ARG A 341 -11.73 -2.79 3.77
N ALA A 342 -12.51 -3.62 3.06
CA ALA A 342 -12.03 -4.86 2.51
C ALA A 342 -11.39 -4.65 1.12
N PHE A 343 -10.48 -5.55 0.79
CA PHE A 343 -9.80 -5.65 -0.51
C PHE A 343 -9.42 -7.10 -0.78
N TYR A 344 -9.10 -7.42 -2.01
CA TYR A 344 -8.59 -8.76 -2.34
C TYR A 344 -7.07 -8.83 -2.15
N CYS A 345 -6.61 -9.96 -1.62
CA CYS A 345 -5.19 -10.28 -1.51
C CYS A 345 -4.94 -11.73 -1.94
N PRO A 346 -4.02 -11.98 -2.87
CA PRO A 346 -3.55 -13.34 -3.11
C PRO A 346 -2.84 -13.89 -1.88
N THR A 347 -2.94 -15.20 -1.64
CA THR A 347 -2.15 -15.88 -0.60
C THR A 347 -0.66 -15.91 -0.92
N TRP A 348 -0.31 -15.68 -2.19
CA TRP A 348 1.07 -15.69 -2.72
C TRP A 348 1.81 -17.02 -2.54
N VAL A 349 1.08 -18.08 -2.27
CA VAL A 349 1.61 -19.45 -2.17
C VAL A 349 0.93 -20.36 -3.19
N ASN A 350 1.54 -21.49 -3.47
CA ASN A 350 0.95 -22.48 -4.37
C ASN A 350 -0.06 -23.35 -3.61
N ASP A 351 -1.28 -22.85 -3.45
CA ASP A 351 -2.36 -23.56 -2.74
C ASP A 351 -2.81 -24.82 -3.49
N PHE A 352 -2.63 -24.85 -4.83
CA PHE A 352 -3.04 -25.95 -5.66
C PHE A 352 -1.95 -26.33 -6.66
N THR A 353 -1.59 -27.60 -6.72
CA THR A 353 -0.70 -28.13 -7.76
C THR A 353 -1.53 -28.55 -8.97
N PRO A 354 -1.47 -27.83 -10.11
CA PRO A 354 -2.25 -28.17 -11.28
C PRO A 354 -1.79 -29.48 -11.89
N LYS A 355 -2.76 -30.32 -12.27
CA LYS A 355 -2.46 -31.60 -12.95
C LYS A 355 -2.45 -31.47 -14.47
N TRP A 356 -3.41 -30.72 -14.98
CA TRP A 356 -3.54 -30.39 -16.40
C TRP A 356 -3.70 -28.89 -16.59
N GLY A 357 -3.45 -28.45 -17.84
CA GLY A 357 -3.67 -27.06 -18.21
C GLY A 357 -5.16 -26.68 -18.19
N ILE A 358 -5.40 -25.39 -18.08
CA ILE A 358 -6.76 -24.81 -18.15
C ILE A 358 -7.15 -24.74 -19.62
N GLN A 359 -8.34 -25.21 -19.97
CA GLN A 359 -8.82 -25.28 -21.34
C GLN A 359 -9.92 -24.26 -21.61
N PHE A 360 -9.87 -23.61 -22.75
CA PHE A 360 -10.93 -22.74 -23.24
C PHE A 360 -12.27 -23.48 -23.28
N GLY A 361 -13.33 -22.83 -22.84
CA GLY A 361 -14.70 -23.37 -22.84
C GLY A 361 -14.97 -24.41 -21.75
N LYS A 362 -13.99 -24.76 -20.91
CA LYS A 362 -14.21 -25.65 -19.76
C LYS A 362 -14.33 -24.84 -18.47
N ASN A 363 -15.10 -25.37 -17.54
CA ASN A 363 -15.30 -24.78 -16.21
C ASN A 363 -14.60 -25.58 -15.11
N THR A 364 -13.59 -26.37 -15.44
CA THR A 364 -12.92 -27.25 -14.47
C THR A 364 -11.41 -27.10 -14.54
N ILE A 365 -10.79 -27.03 -13.36
CA ILE A 365 -9.34 -27.12 -13.18
C ILE A 365 -9.06 -28.33 -12.33
N TYR A 366 -8.17 -29.21 -12.81
CA TYR A 366 -7.79 -30.41 -12.08
C TYR A 366 -6.44 -30.20 -11.39
N THR A 367 -6.40 -30.60 -10.14
CA THR A 367 -5.24 -30.47 -9.26
C THR A 367 -4.87 -31.82 -8.65
N GLU A 368 -3.67 -31.94 -8.13
CA GLU A 368 -3.35 -33.07 -7.29
C GLU A 368 -4.19 -33.06 -6.03
N LEU A 369 -4.67 -34.25 -5.61
CA LEU A 369 -5.48 -34.36 -4.41
C LEU A 369 -4.55 -34.43 -3.18
N THR A 370 -4.50 -33.34 -2.43
CA THR A 370 -3.81 -33.29 -1.14
C THR A 370 -4.78 -33.42 0.02
N VAL A 371 -4.29 -33.71 1.22
CA VAL A 371 -5.11 -33.67 2.45
C VAL A 371 -5.69 -32.29 2.66
N THR A 372 -4.89 -31.28 2.39
CA THR A 372 -5.28 -29.87 2.46
C THR A 372 -6.46 -29.54 1.55
N TYR A 373 -6.45 -30.04 0.32
CA TYR A 373 -7.56 -29.85 -0.61
C TYR A 373 -8.90 -30.33 -0.02
N LYS A 374 -8.92 -31.50 0.62
CA LYS A 374 -10.15 -32.04 1.24
C LYS A 374 -10.66 -31.16 2.39
N MET A 375 -9.75 -30.54 3.12
CA MET A 375 -10.11 -29.62 4.21
C MET A 375 -10.67 -28.31 3.68
N TYR A 376 -10.09 -27.74 2.63
CA TYR A 376 -10.57 -26.49 2.04
C TYR A 376 -11.84 -26.64 1.19
N ALA A 377 -12.11 -27.82 0.67
CA ALA A 377 -13.33 -28.10 -0.09
C ALA A 377 -14.63 -27.81 0.69
N THR A 378 -14.55 -27.74 2.01
CA THR A 378 -15.67 -27.39 2.90
C THR A 378 -15.72 -25.91 3.28
N ASN A 379 -14.68 -25.12 2.95
CA ASN A 379 -14.66 -23.69 3.28
C ASN A 379 -15.43 -22.88 2.24
N THR A 380 -16.62 -22.41 2.62
CA THR A 380 -17.51 -21.65 1.74
C THR A 380 -17.03 -20.24 1.42
N ARG A 381 -15.94 -19.75 2.08
CA ARG A 381 -15.36 -18.42 1.87
C ARG A 381 -14.38 -18.35 0.71
N LYS A 382 -13.69 -19.45 0.42
CA LYS A 382 -12.69 -19.54 -0.65
C LYS A 382 -13.36 -19.56 -2.03
N LYS A 383 -13.89 -18.42 -2.47
CA LYS A 383 -14.72 -18.28 -3.69
C LYS A 383 -13.93 -17.83 -4.92
N SER A 384 -12.68 -17.47 -4.78
CA SER A 384 -11.89 -16.97 -5.89
C SER A 384 -10.47 -17.51 -5.84
N ILE A 385 -9.90 -17.74 -7.01
CA ILE A 385 -8.51 -18.15 -7.19
C ILE A 385 -7.86 -17.25 -8.24
N VAL A 386 -6.57 -17.10 -8.14
CA VAL A 386 -5.73 -16.46 -9.15
C VAL A 386 -4.69 -17.46 -9.64
N VAL A 387 -4.56 -17.54 -10.96
CA VAL A 387 -3.56 -18.36 -11.64
C VAL A 387 -2.47 -17.43 -12.14
N PHE A 388 -1.27 -17.59 -11.63
CA PHE A 388 -0.08 -16.87 -12.05
C PHE A 388 0.69 -17.69 -13.05
N THR A 389 1.23 -17.04 -14.07
CA THR A 389 1.97 -17.71 -15.13
C THR A 389 3.42 -17.24 -15.19
N LYS A 390 4.30 -18.11 -15.70
CA LYS A 390 5.75 -17.87 -15.82
C LYS A 390 6.11 -16.67 -16.71
N ASP A 391 5.19 -16.23 -17.55
CA ASP A 391 5.29 -15.02 -18.36
C ASP A 391 4.65 -13.80 -17.69
N TYR A 392 4.50 -13.84 -16.36
CA TYR A 392 4.03 -12.74 -15.52
C TYR A 392 2.62 -12.25 -15.85
N GLN A 393 1.72 -13.16 -16.26
CA GLN A 393 0.30 -12.84 -16.37
C GLN A 393 -0.46 -13.43 -15.19
N SER A 394 -1.58 -12.81 -14.84
CA SER A 394 -2.53 -13.32 -13.86
C SER A 394 -3.91 -13.49 -14.45
N TYR A 395 -4.61 -14.53 -14.00
CA TYR A 395 -5.97 -14.83 -14.43
C TYR A 395 -6.81 -15.17 -13.20
N ILE A 396 -7.86 -14.41 -12.95
CA ILE A 396 -8.73 -14.60 -11.81
C ILE A 396 -9.97 -15.39 -12.24
N PHE A 397 -10.34 -16.37 -11.43
CA PHE A 397 -11.52 -17.20 -11.64
C PHE A 397 -12.39 -17.26 -10.38
N ASP A 398 -13.69 -17.09 -10.57
CA ASP A 398 -14.69 -17.40 -9.55
C ASP A 398 -14.85 -18.90 -9.42
N VAL A 399 -14.87 -19.40 -8.20
CA VAL A 399 -15.06 -20.82 -7.89
C VAL A 399 -16.50 -21.07 -7.45
N ALA A 400 -17.17 -21.98 -8.14
CA ALA A 400 -18.50 -22.41 -7.77
C ALA A 400 -18.48 -23.53 -6.72
N ALA A 401 -17.53 -24.47 -6.85
CA ALA A 401 -17.39 -25.60 -5.92
C ALA A 401 -16.00 -26.24 -6.00
N TYR A 402 -15.62 -26.89 -4.91
CA TYR A 402 -14.51 -27.81 -4.85
C TYR A 402 -15.04 -29.23 -4.77
N ALA A 403 -14.55 -30.12 -5.62
CA ALA A 403 -14.99 -31.50 -5.71
C ALA A 403 -13.78 -32.43 -5.89
N THR A 404 -14.02 -33.71 -5.85
CA THR A 404 -13.02 -34.72 -6.22
C THR A 404 -13.57 -35.58 -7.35
N GLU A 405 -12.68 -36.05 -8.23
CA GLU A 405 -13.06 -36.92 -9.36
C GLU A 405 -12.04 -38.02 -9.52
N GLU A 406 -12.55 -39.22 -9.79
CA GLU A 406 -11.70 -40.38 -10.11
C GLU A 406 -11.54 -40.51 -11.63
N ILE A 407 -10.30 -40.49 -12.08
CA ILE A 407 -9.95 -40.64 -13.50
C ILE A 407 -8.88 -41.71 -13.57
N ASP A 408 -9.13 -42.75 -14.36
CA ASP A 408 -8.23 -43.91 -14.58
C ASP A 408 -7.76 -44.56 -13.25
N GLY A 409 -8.67 -44.68 -12.26
CA GLY A 409 -8.37 -45.28 -10.98
C GLY A 409 -7.57 -44.42 -10.00
N LYS A 410 -7.35 -43.14 -10.33
CA LYS A 410 -6.67 -42.17 -9.48
C LYS A 410 -7.57 -40.99 -9.17
N TRP A 411 -7.59 -40.55 -7.88
CA TRP A 411 -8.37 -39.42 -7.43
C TRP A 411 -7.65 -38.10 -7.61
N TYR A 412 -8.34 -37.11 -8.12
CA TYR A 412 -7.85 -35.73 -8.33
C TYR A 412 -8.75 -34.72 -7.64
N GLY A 413 -8.19 -33.59 -7.27
CA GLY A 413 -8.93 -32.41 -6.89
C GLY A 413 -9.56 -31.77 -8.14
N LYS A 414 -10.81 -31.31 -8.03
CA LYS A 414 -11.55 -30.67 -9.12
C LYS A 414 -12.08 -29.33 -8.65
N ILE A 415 -11.53 -28.24 -9.14
CA ILE A 415 -12.06 -26.90 -8.92
C ILE A 415 -13.08 -26.64 -10.03
N VAL A 416 -14.33 -26.42 -9.64
CA VAL A 416 -15.42 -26.07 -10.57
C VAL A 416 -15.55 -24.55 -10.59
N LEU A 417 -15.29 -23.96 -11.75
CA LEU A 417 -15.40 -22.53 -11.97
C LEU A 417 -16.88 -22.12 -12.13
N ALA A 418 -17.22 -20.94 -11.68
CA ALA A 418 -18.56 -20.36 -11.84
C ALA A 418 -18.90 -20.07 -13.32
N LYS A 419 -17.89 -19.84 -14.15
CA LYS A 419 -18.01 -19.62 -15.60
C LYS A 419 -16.98 -20.45 -16.36
N ASN A 420 -17.28 -20.75 -17.60
CA ASN A 420 -16.29 -21.40 -18.47
C ASN A 420 -15.08 -20.49 -18.67
N SER A 421 -13.89 -21.09 -18.68
CA SER A 421 -12.66 -20.38 -19.00
C SER A 421 -12.71 -19.79 -20.42
N ASN A 422 -12.36 -18.54 -20.55
CA ASN A 422 -12.23 -17.85 -21.83
C ASN A 422 -10.80 -17.93 -22.42
N ILE A 423 -9.92 -18.70 -21.78
CA ILE A 423 -8.51 -18.84 -22.15
C ILE A 423 -8.05 -20.29 -22.04
N THR A 424 -6.96 -20.59 -22.72
CA THR A 424 -6.19 -21.84 -22.58
C THR A 424 -4.84 -21.53 -21.97
N ILE A 425 -4.51 -22.18 -20.86
CA ILE A 425 -3.21 -22.06 -20.19
C ILE A 425 -2.61 -23.47 -20.09
N PRO A 426 -1.53 -23.78 -20.84
CA PRO A 426 -0.79 -25.04 -20.67
C PRO A 426 -0.25 -25.19 -19.25
N VAL A 427 -0.19 -26.42 -18.74
CA VAL A 427 0.25 -26.65 -17.34
C VAL A 427 1.69 -26.19 -17.12
N GLU A 428 2.55 -26.30 -18.11
CA GLU A 428 3.96 -25.89 -18.06
C GLU A 428 4.12 -24.37 -17.93
N ARG A 429 3.11 -23.62 -18.34
CA ARG A 429 3.07 -22.16 -18.23
C ARG A 429 2.57 -21.69 -16.88
N ILE A 430 1.85 -22.52 -16.15
CA ILE A 430 1.37 -22.17 -14.80
C ILE A 430 2.56 -22.14 -13.85
N GLU A 431 2.71 -21.06 -13.11
CA GLU A 431 3.71 -20.92 -12.07
C GLU A 431 3.13 -21.32 -10.72
N MET A 432 1.99 -20.73 -10.35
CA MET A 432 1.24 -21.08 -9.14
C MET A 432 -0.25 -20.81 -9.29
N ILE A 433 -1.04 -21.50 -8.46
CA ILE A 433 -2.46 -21.24 -8.28
C ILE A 433 -2.67 -20.91 -6.80
N SER A 434 -3.04 -19.66 -6.53
CA SER A 434 -3.25 -19.16 -5.20
C SER A 434 -4.72 -18.85 -4.94
N TYR A 435 -5.17 -18.93 -3.69
CA TYR A 435 -6.43 -18.31 -3.32
C TYR A 435 -6.34 -16.80 -3.49
N LEU A 436 -7.47 -16.19 -3.83
CA LEU A 436 -7.64 -14.74 -3.84
C LEU A 436 -8.69 -14.41 -2.77
N ASP A 437 -8.22 -14.07 -1.60
CA ASP A 437 -9.07 -13.90 -0.43
C ASP A 437 -9.55 -12.46 -0.28
N LEU A 438 -10.82 -12.30 0.14
CA LEU A 438 -11.32 -11.00 0.54
C LEU A 438 -10.87 -10.75 1.99
N VAL A 439 -10.04 -9.74 2.17
CA VAL A 439 -9.38 -9.44 3.44
C VAL A 439 -9.52 -7.97 3.81
N ARG A 440 -9.21 -7.62 5.04
CA ARG A 440 -8.91 -6.26 5.49
C ARG A 440 -7.59 -6.24 6.22
N PHE A 441 -6.99 -5.07 6.40
CA PHE A 441 -5.86 -4.96 7.31
C PHE A 441 -6.24 -5.41 8.72
N SER A 442 -5.32 -6.08 9.41
CA SER A 442 -5.50 -6.52 10.79
C SER A 442 -5.28 -5.39 11.80
N ASP A 443 -4.57 -4.33 11.38
CA ASP A 443 -4.25 -3.16 12.19
C ASP A 443 -4.65 -1.86 11.48
N ASP A 444 -4.99 -0.86 12.25
CA ASP A 444 -5.21 0.51 11.77
C ASP A 444 -3.89 1.27 11.52
N ALA A 445 -2.74 0.67 11.80
CA ALA A 445 -1.43 1.27 11.63
C ALA A 445 -0.67 0.68 10.44
N LEU A 446 -0.07 1.56 9.62
CA LEU A 446 0.95 1.23 8.64
C LEU A 446 2.28 1.79 9.13
N THR A 447 3.26 0.93 9.35
CA THR A 447 4.59 1.30 9.81
C THR A 447 5.61 1.01 8.72
N LEU A 448 6.23 2.06 8.20
CA LEU A 448 7.25 2.01 7.16
C LEU A 448 8.63 2.18 7.80
N ASN A 449 9.52 1.22 7.58
CA ASN A 449 10.90 1.28 8.05
C ASN A 449 11.80 1.63 6.86
N TYR A 450 12.40 2.81 6.89
CA TYR A 450 13.26 3.29 5.81
C TYR A 450 14.69 2.84 6.04
N GLU A 451 15.25 2.15 5.06
CA GLU A 451 16.66 1.76 5.02
C GLU A 451 17.50 2.78 4.26
N ALA A 452 16.88 3.48 3.32
CA ALA A 452 17.45 4.58 2.55
C ALA A 452 16.36 5.61 2.22
N ASN A 453 16.72 6.71 1.60
CA ASN A 453 15.79 7.81 1.30
C ASN A 453 14.53 7.36 0.51
N ASP A 454 14.69 6.40 -0.40
CA ASP A 454 13.64 5.99 -1.33
C ASP A 454 13.23 4.52 -1.14
N VAL A 455 13.74 3.89 -0.09
CA VAL A 455 13.64 2.43 0.11
C VAL A 455 13.10 2.14 1.50
N ALA A 456 12.00 1.41 1.55
CA ALA A 456 11.39 1.03 2.81
C ALA A 456 10.87 -0.41 2.77
N ASN A 457 10.80 -1.03 3.93
CA ASN A 457 10.07 -2.27 4.15
C ASN A 457 8.83 -2.05 5.01
N VAL A 458 7.87 -2.94 4.89
CA VAL A 458 6.66 -2.94 5.69
C VAL A 458 6.17 -4.37 5.92
N THR A 459 5.80 -4.68 7.14
CA THR A 459 5.09 -5.90 7.46
C THR A 459 3.58 -5.65 7.35
N LEU A 460 2.93 -6.37 6.46
CA LEU A 460 1.48 -6.31 6.25
C LEU A 460 0.82 -7.51 6.91
N SER A 461 -0.25 -7.27 7.64
CA SER A 461 -1.09 -8.33 8.22
C SER A 461 -2.53 -8.09 7.81
N MET A 462 -3.17 -9.10 7.22
CA MET A 462 -4.51 -9.03 6.68
C MET A 462 -5.35 -10.19 7.23
N LYS A 463 -6.56 -9.89 7.63
CA LYS A 463 -7.55 -10.85 8.13
C LYS A 463 -8.66 -11.05 7.12
N GLU A 464 -9.01 -12.31 6.87
CA GLU A 464 -10.15 -12.69 6.01
C GLU A 464 -11.47 -12.14 6.59
N VAL A 465 -12.33 -11.66 5.71
CA VAL A 465 -13.65 -11.10 6.07
C VAL A 465 -14.76 -11.63 5.17
N ASP A 466 -15.96 -11.65 5.70
CA ASP A 466 -17.19 -11.86 4.94
C ASP A 466 -17.86 -10.49 4.74
N ASP A 467 -17.51 -9.78 3.68
CA ASP A 467 -18.27 -8.60 3.30
C ASP A 467 -19.48 -9.05 2.49
N ILE A 468 -20.62 -9.04 3.15
CA ILE A 468 -21.92 -9.18 2.49
C ILE A 468 -22.32 -7.77 2.05
N ASN A 469 -22.27 -7.53 0.75
CA ASN A 469 -22.90 -6.37 0.12
C ASN A 469 -24.39 -6.62 -0.09
#